data_aaf5271ab0843bd3a837345d4b8d1dde
#
_entry.id   aaf5271ab0843bd3a837345d4b8d1dde
#
_cell.length_a   1.000
_cell.length_b   1.000
_cell.length_c   1.000
_cell.angle_alpha   90.00
_cell.angle_beta   90.00
_cell.angle_gamma   90.00
#
_symmetry.space_group_name_H-M   'P 1'
#
loop_
_entity.id
_entity.type
_entity.pdbx_description
1 polymer ?
#
loop_
_entity_poly.entity_id
_entity_poly.type
_entity_poly.pdbx_seq_one_letter_code
_entity_poly.pdbx_strand_id
1 'polypeptide(L)'
;MANQYVNKVIIGKEVKLDLTADSVTPDKLAKGITAHDKTGAPITGTNTKDVDSTDATVAVAEMLKGKTAYARGAKLTGTMPNNGAVAGKITQKDGKYTIPMGFHDGSGSAEIDETEQAKLVPANIREGVTILGVEGSMSSSEGMKPQ
;
A
#
# COMPACT_ATOMS: atom_id res chain seq x y z
N MET A 1 26.43 5.98 49.47
CA MET A 1 25.86 7.29 49.85
C MET A 1 24.36 7.10 50.04
N ALA A 2 23.77 7.71 51.04
CA ALA A 2 22.33 7.66 51.23
C ALA A 2 21.59 8.29 50.05
N ASN A 3 20.49 7.71 49.64
CA ASN A 3 19.63 8.29 48.60
C ASN A 3 19.16 9.68 49.09
N GLN A 4 19.45 10.73 48.35
CA GLN A 4 19.09 12.11 48.68
C GLN A 4 17.62 12.44 48.30
N TYR A 5 16.93 11.54 47.61
CA TYR A 5 15.57 11.75 47.15
C TYR A 5 14.57 11.02 48.05
N VAL A 6 13.40 11.61 48.21
CA VAL A 6 12.29 11.05 49.00
C VAL A 6 11.31 10.40 48.07
N ASN A 7 11.05 9.11 48.28
CA ASN A 7 10.09 8.34 47.46
C ASN A 7 8.86 7.91 48.26
N LYS A 8 8.84 8.13 49.59
CA LYS A 8 7.70 7.87 50.45
C LYS A 8 7.62 8.88 51.60
N VAL A 9 6.45 9.42 51.83
CA VAL A 9 6.17 10.33 52.95
C VAL A 9 4.97 9.81 53.74
N ILE A 10 5.18 9.63 55.05
CA ILE A 10 4.12 9.23 55.99
C ILE A 10 4.02 10.31 57.07
N ILE A 11 2.81 10.81 57.34
CA ILE A 11 2.55 11.77 58.37
C ILE A 11 1.55 11.12 59.38
N GLY A 12 2.02 10.85 60.58
CA GLY A 12 1.29 10.07 61.56
C GLY A 12 1.11 8.62 61.07
N LYS A 13 -0.12 8.21 60.78
CA LYS A 13 -0.44 6.89 60.22
C LYS A 13 -0.86 6.94 58.73
N GLU A 14 -0.80 8.14 58.13
CA GLU A 14 -1.30 8.35 56.78
C GLU A 14 -0.16 8.48 55.77
N VAL A 15 -0.22 7.69 54.71
CA VAL A 15 0.71 7.80 53.58
C VAL A 15 0.29 9.00 52.73
N LYS A 16 1.18 9.98 52.59
CA LYS A 16 0.97 11.21 51.79
C LYS A 16 1.57 11.11 50.38
N LEU A 17 2.63 10.35 50.25
CA LEU A 17 3.31 10.07 48.98
C LEU A 17 3.87 8.66 49.04
N ASP A 18 3.71 7.89 47.96
CA ASP A 18 4.37 6.60 47.77
C ASP A 18 4.66 6.36 46.29
N LEU A 19 5.91 6.53 45.91
CA LEU A 19 6.41 6.30 44.54
C LEU A 19 7.01 4.89 44.37
N THR A 20 7.04 4.07 45.43
CA THR A 20 7.81 2.80 45.40
C THR A 20 7.28 1.78 44.40
N ALA A 21 6.02 1.90 43.99
CA ALA A 21 5.38 1.06 42.97
C ALA A 21 5.44 1.66 41.53
N ASP A 22 5.96 2.89 41.39
CA ASP A 22 6.00 3.56 40.10
C ASP A 22 6.99 2.87 39.15
N SER A 23 6.62 2.73 37.88
CA SER A 23 7.37 2.02 36.85
C SER A 23 7.90 2.90 35.73
N VAL A 24 7.74 4.23 35.87
CA VAL A 24 8.23 5.18 34.86
C VAL A 24 9.74 5.14 34.74
N THR A 25 10.22 5.06 33.47
CA THR A 25 11.66 5.12 33.13
C THR A 25 11.86 6.12 31.99
N PRO A 26 13.08 6.69 31.81
CA PRO A 26 13.32 7.67 30.77
C PRO A 26 12.90 7.22 29.35
N ASP A 27 13.06 5.95 29.00
CA ASP A 27 12.69 5.37 27.71
C ASP A 27 11.17 5.26 27.49
N LYS A 28 10.39 5.28 28.59
CA LYS A 28 8.91 5.25 28.53
C LYS A 28 8.28 6.64 28.58
N LEU A 29 9.06 7.64 28.94
CA LEU A 29 8.62 9.02 29.06
C LEU A 29 8.97 9.80 27.80
N ALA A 30 8.03 10.58 27.26
CA ALA A 30 8.25 11.36 26.07
C ALA A 30 9.46 12.31 26.22
N LYS A 31 10.26 12.46 25.15
CA LYS A 31 11.49 13.25 25.15
C LYS A 31 11.24 14.66 25.66
N GLY A 32 12.03 15.07 26.66
CA GLY A 32 11.96 16.39 27.25
C GLY A 32 10.91 16.56 28.36
N ILE A 33 10.02 15.58 28.57
CA ILE A 33 9.09 15.58 29.70
C ILE A 33 9.82 15.09 30.93
N THR A 34 9.53 15.70 32.09
CA THR A 34 10.15 15.33 33.38
C THR A 34 9.15 14.65 34.30
N ALA A 35 9.63 13.69 35.07
CA ALA A 35 8.89 13.00 36.12
C ALA A 35 9.85 12.64 37.27
N HIS A 36 9.33 11.94 38.27
CA HIS A 36 10.14 11.31 39.32
C HIS A 36 9.99 9.79 39.21
N ASP A 37 11.08 9.08 39.35
CA ASP A 37 11.09 7.62 39.35
C ASP A 37 10.72 7.04 40.74
N LYS A 38 10.70 5.72 40.85
CA LYS A 38 10.38 5.00 42.09
C LYS A 38 11.32 5.30 43.28
N THR A 39 12.48 5.93 43.03
CA THR A 39 13.41 6.36 44.08
C THR A 39 13.15 7.81 44.52
N GLY A 40 12.26 8.53 43.84
CA GLY A 40 12.03 9.96 44.03
C GLY A 40 13.01 10.83 43.24
N ALA A 41 13.93 10.24 42.46
CA ALA A 41 14.86 10.99 41.64
C ALA A 41 14.16 11.59 40.41
N PRO A 42 14.49 12.85 40.03
CA PRO A 42 13.97 13.44 38.81
C PRO A 42 14.57 12.75 37.60
N ILE A 43 13.73 12.44 36.63
CA ILE A 43 14.13 11.86 35.34
C ILE A 43 13.60 12.72 34.19
N THR A 44 14.31 12.69 33.07
CA THR A 44 13.88 13.33 31.81
C THR A 44 13.67 12.26 30.76
N GLY A 45 12.51 12.31 30.11
CA GLY A 45 12.15 11.38 29.06
C GLY A 45 13.07 11.40 27.85
N THR A 46 13.29 10.24 27.26
CA THR A 46 14.12 10.03 26.05
C THR A 46 13.32 9.42 24.90
N ASN A 47 12.06 9.04 25.13
CA ASN A 47 11.23 8.42 24.11
C ASN A 47 10.88 9.44 23.01
N THR A 48 11.26 9.14 21.78
CA THR A 48 10.97 9.95 20.59
C THR A 48 9.86 9.33 19.71
N LYS A 49 9.25 8.25 20.17
CA LYS A 49 8.26 7.48 19.39
C LYS A 49 6.95 7.40 20.19
N ASP A 50 5.85 7.80 19.54
CA ASP A 50 4.50 7.60 20.11
C ASP A 50 4.07 6.13 20.03
N VAL A 51 4.50 5.44 18.96
CA VAL A 51 4.25 4.01 18.71
C VAL A 51 5.55 3.34 18.29
N ASP A 52 5.84 2.15 18.82
CA ASP A 52 6.91 1.31 18.29
C ASP A 52 6.46 0.74 16.94
N SER A 53 7.08 1.23 15.87
CA SER A 53 6.81 0.81 14.50
C SER A 53 8.03 0.14 13.85
N THR A 54 8.93 -0.41 14.67
CA THR A 54 10.17 -1.05 14.18
C THR A 54 9.91 -2.31 13.38
N ASP A 55 8.79 -3.00 13.63
CA ASP A 55 8.31 -4.18 12.93
C ASP A 55 7.53 -3.89 11.62
N ALA A 56 7.29 -2.61 11.31
CA ALA A 56 6.54 -2.23 10.12
C ALA A 56 7.33 -2.58 8.84
N THR A 57 6.68 -3.30 7.91
CA THR A 57 7.28 -3.82 6.68
C THR A 57 7.03 -2.97 5.44
N VAL A 58 6.08 -2.00 5.50
CA VAL A 58 5.69 -1.17 4.36
C VAL A 58 6.89 -0.51 3.67
N ALA A 59 6.93 -0.60 2.33
CA ALA A 59 7.91 0.08 1.49
C ALA A 59 7.28 1.25 0.72
N VAL A 60 8.06 2.26 0.38
CA VAL A 60 7.58 3.44 -0.35
C VAL A 60 7.01 3.09 -1.73
N ALA A 61 7.54 2.03 -2.37
CA ALA A 61 7.05 1.53 -3.65
C ALA A 61 5.66 0.87 -3.57
N GLU A 62 5.21 0.48 -2.37
CA GLU A 62 3.91 -0.15 -2.12
C GLU A 62 2.83 0.85 -1.73
N MET A 63 3.22 2.11 -1.57
CA MET A 63 2.33 3.20 -1.20
C MET A 63 2.08 4.11 -2.41
N LEU A 64 0.82 4.50 -2.61
CA LEU A 64 0.47 5.46 -3.67
C LEU A 64 1.30 6.74 -3.56
N LYS A 65 1.77 7.23 -4.69
CA LYS A 65 2.56 8.48 -4.79
C LYS A 65 1.89 9.62 -4.04
N GLY A 66 2.66 10.24 -3.14
CA GLY A 66 2.21 11.36 -2.32
C GLY A 66 1.44 10.97 -1.06
N LYS A 67 1.05 9.70 -0.87
CA LYS A 67 0.51 9.22 0.41
C LYS A 67 1.65 9.03 1.40
N THR A 68 1.37 9.29 2.68
CA THR A 68 2.38 9.18 3.73
C THR A 68 1.97 8.20 4.82
N ALA A 69 2.95 7.53 5.40
CA ALA A 69 2.82 6.71 6.60
C ALA A 69 4.02 6.91 7.52
N TYR A 70 3.89 6.49 8.76
CA TYR A 70 5.02 6.42 9.70
C TYR A 70 5.38 4.97 9.93
N ALA A 71 6.62 4.62 9.68
CA ALA A 71 7.15 3.29 9.89
C ALA A 71 8.62 3.35 10.29
N ARG A 72 9.04 2.45 11.16
CA ARG A 72 10.43 2.36 11.65
C ARG A 72 10.99 3.69 12.18
N GLY A 73 10.12 4.47 12.83
CA GLY A 73 10.47 5.77 13.41
C GLY A 73 10.65 6.91 12.41
N ALA A 74 10.29 6.72 11.13
CA ALA A 74 10.40 7.74 10.08
C ALA A 74 9.08 7.94 9.33
N LYS A 75 8.89 9.15 8.81
CA LYS A 75 7.80 9.46 7.86
C LYS A 75 8.22 8.97 6.48
N LEU A 76 7.41 8.09 5.89
CA LEU A 76 7.57 7.60 4.53
C LEU A 76 6.60 8.31 3.59
N THR A 77 7.02 8.52 2.33
CA THR A 77 6.17 9.06 1.27
C THR A 77 6.14 8.06 0.12
N GLY A 78 4.94 7.64 -0.28
CA GLY A 78 4.74 6.66 -1.33
C GLY A 78 5.21 7.15 -2.71
N THR A 79 5.65 6.20 -3.53
CA THR A 79 6.15 6.44 -4.89
C THR A 79 5.40 5.65 -5.96
N MET A 80 4.50 4.71 -5.59
CA MET A 80 3.75 3.90 -6.54
C MET A 80 2.83 4.78 -7.41
N PRO A 81 2.93 4.74 -8.74
CA PRO A 81 2.03 5.47 -9.61
C PRO A 81 0.57 5.07 -9.38
N ASN A 82 -0.34 6.02 -9.48
CA ASN A 82 -1.78 5.73 -9.55
C ASN A 82 -2.21 5.84 -11.01
N ASN A 83 -2.44 4.70 -11.63
CA ASN A 83 -2.85 4.61 -13.03
C ASN A 83 -4.40 4.63 -13.18
N GLY A 84 -5.14 4.45 -12.08
CA GLY A 84 -6.61 4.39 -12.12
C GLY A 84 -7.12 3.33 -13.09
N ALA A 85 -8.08 3.72 -13.94
CA ALA A 85 -8.53 2.94 -15.07
C ALA A 85 -7.53 3.06 -16.23
N VAL A 86 -7.08 1.93 -16.77
CA VAL A 86 -6.28 1.90 -18.01
C VAL A 86 -7.09 1.23 -19.09
N ALA A 87 -7.05 1.77 -20.32
CA ALA A 87 -7.69 1.20 -21.50
C ALA A 87 -6.62 0.71 -22.47
N GLY A 88 -6.53 -0.60 -22.64
CA GLY A 88 -5.63 -1.25 -23.59
C GLY A 88 -6.35 -1.61 -24.88
N LYS A 89 -5.73 -1.35 -26.03
CA LYS A 89 -6.24 -1.76 -27.34
C LYS A 89 -5.25 -2.72 -28.00
N ILE A 90 -5.75 -3.83 -28.52
CA ILE A 90 -4.97 -4.81 -29.30
C ILE A 90 -5.37 -4.65 -30.76
N THR A 91 -4.41 -4.17 -31.56
CA THR A 91 -4.62 -3.83 -32.98
C THR A 91 -4.01 -4.85 -33.94
N GLN A 92 -3.31 -5.86 -33.42
CA GLN A 92 -2.62 -6.87 -34.25
C GLN A 92 -2.73 -8.24 -33.60
N LYS A 93 -2.67 -9.29 -34.40
CA LYS A 93 -2.74 -10.70 -33.98
C LYS A 93 -1.75 -11.05 -32.86
N ASP A 94 -0.53 -10.56 -32.96
CA ASP A 94 0.54 -10.79 -31.98
C ASP A 94 0.74 -9.60 -31.04
N GLY A 95 -0.21 -8.65 -31.07
CA GLY A 95 -0.18 -7.44 -30.26
C GLY A 95 -0.31 -7.77 -28.77
N LYS A 96 0.45 -7.03 -27.96
CA LYS A 96 0.41 -7.12 -26.51
C LYS A 96 0.12 -5.74 -25.94
N TYR A 97 -0.80 -5.68 -25.01
CA TYR A 97 -0.95 -4.51 -24.16
C TYR A 97 -0.10 -4.69 -22.90
N THR A 98 0.92 -3.84 -22.72
CA THR A 98 1.73 -3.85 -21.52
C THR A 98 1.02 -3.05 -20.42
N ILE A 99 0.59 -3.72 -19.38
CA ILE A 99 -0.01 -3.06 -18.20
C ILE A 99 1.08 -2.23 -17.52
N PRO A 100 0.90 -0.90 -17.38
CA PRO A 100 1.90 -0.07 -16.71
C PRO A 100 2.01 -0.42 -15.23
N MET A 101 3.23 -0.35 -14.69
CA MET A 101 3.46 -0.57 -13.26
C MET A 101 2.74 0.50 -12.43
N GLY A 102 2.06 0.07 -11.36
CA GLY A 102 1.39 0.95 -10.43
C GLY A 102 0.06 0.39 -9.92
N PHE A 103 -0.67 1.22 -9.22
CA PHE A 103 -2.01 0.91 -8.75
C PHE A 103 -3.04 1.04 -9.89
N HIS A 104 -3.94 0.06 -9.98
CA HIS A 104 -5.09 0.05 -10.88
C HIS A 104 -6.36 -0.10 -10.03
N ASP A 105 -7.39 0.69 -10.31
CA ASP A 105 -8.64 0.70 -9.54
C ASP A 105 -9.61 -0.44 -9.92
N GLY A 106 -9.23 -1.28 -10.90
CA GLY A 106 -10.04 -2.40 -11.37
C GLY A 106 -11.09 -2.04 -12.41
N SER A 107 -11.23 -0.76 -12.79
CA SER A 107 -12.21 -0.32 -13.82
C SER A 107 -11.61 -0.26 -15.23
N GLY A 108 -10.32 -0.59 -15.39
CA GLY A 108 -9.67 -0.67 -16.70
C GLY A 108 -10.02 -1.93 -17.47
N SER A 109 -9.84 -1.88 -18.79
CA SER A 109 -10.02 -3.01 -19.69
C SER A 109 -8.88 -3.13 -20.70
N ALA A 110 -8.66 -4.34 -21.20
CA ALA A 110 -7.85 -4.58 -22.41
C ALA A 110 -8.72 -5.33 -23.40
N GLU A 111 -8.91 -4.76 -24.57
CA GLU A 111 -9.82 -5.29 -25.57
C GLU A 111 -9.23 -5.17 -26.98
N ILE A 112 -9.84 -5.90 -27.93
CA ILE A 112 -9.51 -5.76 -29.34
C ILE A 112 -9.97 -4.37 -29.80
N ASP A 113 -9.16 -3.67 -30.58
CA ASP A 113 -9.54 -2.40 -31.17
C ASP A 113 -10.83 -2.51 -31.97
N GLU A 114 -11.71 -1.53 -31.88
CA GLU A 114 -13.03 -1.55 -32.48
C GLU A 114 -13.00 -1.71 -34.01
N THR A 115 -11.98 -1.12 -34.67
CA THR A 115 -11.80 -1.27 -36.12
C THR A 115 -11.37 -2.68 -36.50
N GLU A 116 -10.61 -3.36 -35.67
CA GLU A 116 -10.22 -4.75 -35.87
C GLU A 116 -11.38 -5.70 -35.52
N GLN A 117 -12.11 -5.39 -34.47
CA GLN A 117 -13.29 -6.16 -34.07
C GLN A 117 -14.39 -6.13 -35.14
N ALA A 118 -14.61 -4.98 -35.79
CA ALA A 118 -15.58 -4.82 -36.88
C ALA A 118 -15.28 -5.69 -38.11
N LYS A 119 -14.05 -6.15 -38.28
CA LYS A 119 -13.64 -7.07 -39.37
C LYS A 119 -13.97 -8.52 -39.05
N LEU A 120 -14.23 -8.87 -37.80
CA LEU A 120 -14.56 -10.22 -37.35
C LEU A 120 -16.07 -10.48 -37.52
N VAL A 121 -16.46 -10.63 -38.77
CA VAL A 121 -17.83 -10.97 -39.16
C VAL A 121 -17.84 -12.27 -39.99
N PRO A 122 -18.90 -13.07 -39.95
CA PRO A 122 -18.97 -14.36 -40.65
C PRO A 122 -18.56 -14.31 -42.12
N ALA A 123 -18.93 -13.25 -42.85
CA ALA A 123 -18.64 -13.09 -44.27
C ALA A 123 -17.13 -12.88 -44.56
N ASN A 124 -16.35 -12.48 -43.61
CA ASN A 124 -14.91 -12.30 -43.74
C ASN A 124 -14.07 -13.51 -43.26
N ILE A 125 -14.74 -14.51 -42.71
CA ILE A 125 -14.12 -15.73 -42.18
C ILE A 125 -14.56 -16.91 -43.06
N ARG A 126 -13.58 -17.75 -43.44
CA ARG A 126 -13.82 -18.93 -44.27
C ARG A 126 -14.80 -19.88 -43.56
N GLU A 127 -15.73 -20.44 -44.30
CA GLU A 127 -16.63 -21.49 -43.83
C GLU A 127 -15.85 -22.64 -43.16
N GLY A 128 -16.34 -23.10 -42.00
CA GLY A 128 -15.70 -24.11 -41.16
C GLY A 128 -14.53 -23.61 -40.28
N VAL A 129 -14.23 -22.31 -40.31
CA VAL A 129 -13.25 -21.67 -39.40
C VAL A 129 -14.00 -20.79 -38.38
N THR A 130 -13.62 -20.90 -37.13
CA THR A 130 -14.12 -20.02 -36.07
C THR A 130 -12.98 -19.16 -35.53
N ILE A 131 -13.14 -17.83 -35.49
CA ILE A 131 -12.19 -16.89 -34.95
C ILE A 131 -12.87 -16.09 -33.83
N LEU A 132 -12.33 -16.17 -32.60
CA LEU A 132 -12.86 -15.49 -31.42
C LEU A 132 -14.38 -15.68 -31.23
N GLY A 133 -14.87 -16.89 -31.49
CA GLY A 133 -16.29 -17.24 -31.35
C GLY A 133 -17.17 -16.87 -32.55
N VAL A 134 -16.63 -16.21 -33.57
CA VAL A 134 -17.35 -15.90 -34.80
C VAL A 134 -17.11 -17.02 -35.80
N GLU A 135 -18.19 -17.76 -36.17
CA GLU A 135 -18.17 -18.82 -37.20
C GLU A 135 -18.18 -18.22 -38.59
N GLY A 136 -17.27 -18.67 -39.45
CA GLY A 136 -17.15 -18.19 -40.82
C GLY A 136 -18.25 -18.74 -41.75
N SER A 137 -18.67 -17.89 -42.66
CA SER A 137 -19.66 -18.26 -43.74
C SER A 137 -19.15 -17.96 -45.16
N MET A 138 -17.92 -17.46 -45.31
CA MET A 138 -17.35 -17.17 -46.64
C MET A 138 -17.07 -18.49 -47.38
N SER A 139 -17.84 -18.78 -48.43
CA SER A 139 -17.67 -19.97 -49.25
C SER A 139 -16.42 -19.86 -50.18
N SER A 140 -15.79 -20.99 -50.46
CA SER A 140 -14.62 -21.06 -51.34
C SER A 140 -14.93 -20.77 -52.82
N SER A 141 -16.18 -20.70 -53.19
CA SER A 141 -16.65 -20.45 -54.56
C SER A 141 -16.73 -18.95 -54.93
N GLU A 142 -16.72 -18.06 -53.95
CA GLU A 142 -16.81 -16.61 -54.22
C GLU A 142 -15.52 -15.98 -54.76
N GLY A 143 -14.43 -16.73 -54.82
CA GLY A 143 -13.14 -16.29 -55.39
C GLY A 143 -12.86 -16.73 -56.81
N MET A 144 -13.71 -17.58 -57.41
CA MET A 144 -13.55 -18.00 -58.81
C MET A 144 -14.51 -17.19 -59.68
N LYS A 145 -14.03 -16.06 -60.24
CA LYS A 145 -14.67 -15.47 -61.42
C LYS A 145 -14.42 -16.43 -62.59
N PRO A 146 -15.46 -16.86 -63.34
CA PRO A 146 -15.26 -17.58 -64.61
C PRO A 146 -14.52 -16.64 -65.57
N GLN A 147 -13.45 -17.13 -66.21
CA GLN A 147 -12.81 -16.47 -67.35
C GLN A 147 -13.71 -16.51 -68.56
#